data_23dafa39b835bc5bb00dc0273fbcdeef
#
_entry.id   23dafa39b835bc5bb00dc0273fbcdeef
#
_cell.length_a   1.000
_cell.length_b   1.000
_cell.length_c   1.000
_cell.angle_alpha   90.00
_cell.angle_beta   90.00
_cell.angle_gamma   90.00
#
_symmetry.space_group_name_H-M   'P 1'
#
loop_
_entity.id
_entity.type
_entity.pdbx_description
1 polymer ?
#
loop_
_entity_poly.entity_id
_entity_poly.type
_entity_poly.pdbx_seq_one_letter_code
_entity_poly.pdbx_strand_id
1 'polypeptide(L)'
;MPKNKKTDKIETSKQKKYSRRNLLVGSSTALAAGAIAATTGVKSAAASEPESYPESKGYLVYDSKKCIGCTTCMLSCSMVHYGEQNLSLARIQIIQDSFGKFPNDLQIAPCRQCVTPPCVINCPVGAAYIDTENGNVRRINEEECIGCQKCLEMCPQQPHRTVWNHIKGTSSKCDLCINTPYWNEKGGPGGKQACVESCPMQAIKFVTEAPDQKETEGYNVNLRNDHYLNLGLVDDSRIIPPKMQNQRPMFGLPQRQGQRNRRD
;
A
#
# COMPACT_ATOMS: atom_id res chain seq x y z
N MET A 1 31.04 49.97 -23.04
CA MET A 1 31.05 49.54 -24.46
C MET A 1 31.65 48.17 -24.55
N PRO A 2 31.21 47.26 -25.45
CA PRO A 2 29.95 47.18 -26.16
C PRO A 2 29.14 45.89 -25.83
N LYS A 3 27.84 45.95 -26.19
CA LYS A 3 26.84 44.92 -26.14
C LYS A 3 27.08 43.88 -27.24
N ASN A 4 26.91 42.57 -26.96
CA ASN A 4 26.71 41.59 -28.00
C ASN A 4 25.45 40.75 -27.64
N LYS A 5 24.37 41.05 -28.31
CA LYS A 5 23.15 40.25 -28.35
C LYS A 5 23.35 39.14 -29.41
N LYS A 6 23.33 37.89 -29.03
CA LYS A 6 23.04 36.78 -29.93
C LYS A 6 21.61 36.35 -29.67
N THR A 7 20.77 36.58 -30.62
CA THR A 7 19.39 36.07 -30.72
C THR A 7 19.42 34.65 -31.28
N ASP A 8 19.24 33.65 -30.47
CA ASP A 8 19.03 32.29 -30.96
C ASP A 8 17.56 32.15 -31.40
N LYS A 9 17.41 31.85 -32.68
CA LYS A 9 16.12 31.54 -33.31
C LYS A 9 15.65 30.16 -32.82
N ILE A 10 14.54 30.14 -32.08
CA ILE A 10 13.82 28.92 -31.75
C ILE A 10 13.06 28.50 -33.01
N GLU A 11 13.50 27.41 -33.63
CA GLU A 11 12.73 26.75 -34.70
C GLU A 11 11.50 26.05 -34.10
N THR A 12 10.35 26.61 -34.39
CA THR A 12 9.07 25.99 -34.04
C THR A 12 8.82 24.80 -34.96
N SER A 13 8.91 23.60 -34.41
CA SER A 13 8.48 22.37 -35.09
C SER A 13 6.99 22.41 -35.40
N LYS A 14 6.64 22.39 -36.69
CA LYS A 14 5.25 22.36 -37.18
C LYS A 14 4.59 21.04 -36.71
N GLN A 15 3.69 21.12 -35.74
CA GLN A 15 2.82 20.00 -35.38
C GLN A 15 1.90 19.67 -36.58
N LYS A 16 2.03 18.48 -37.15
CA LYS A 16 1.10 17.96 -38.18
C LYS A 16 -0.27 17.75 -37.53
N LYS A 17 -1.25 18.56 -37.93
CA LYS A 17 -2.66 18.34 -37.56
C LYS A 17 -3.21 17.16 -38.36
N TYR A 18 -3.51 16.06 -37.64
CA TYR A 18 -4.20 14.93 -38.25
C TYR A 18 -5.71 15.18 -38.28
N SER A 19 -6.31 15.09 -39.50
CA SER A 19 -7.76 15.18 -39.65
C SER A 19 -8.39 13.81 -39.35
N ARG A 20 -9.61 13.82 -38.76
CA ARG A 20 -10.40 12.58 -38.49
C ARG A 20 -10.58 11.70 -39.72
N ARG A 21 -10.58 12.31 -40.94
CA ARG A 21 -10.69 11.60 -42.23
C ARG A 21 -9.42 10.80 -42.54
N ASN A 22 -8.23 11.26 -42.14
CA ASN A 22 -6.96 10.55 -42.36
C ASN A 22 -6.80 9.36 -41.43
N LEU A 23 -7.47 9.36 -40.28
CA LEU A 23 -7.47 8.23 -39.33
C LEU A 23 -8.28 7.04 -39.91
N LEU A 24 -9.41 7.34 -40.58
CA LEU A 24 -10.29 6.29 -41.12
C LEU A 24 -9.73 5.66 -42.41
N VAL A 25 -8.96 6.40 -43.20
CA VAL A 25 -8.31 5.85 -44.42
C VAL A 25 -7.08 5.01 -44.05
N GLY A 26 -6.38 5.32 -42.94
CA GLY A 26 -5.24 4.55 -42.45
C GLY A 26 -5.62 3.17 -41.88
N SER A 27 -6.86 3.01 -41.40
CA SER A 27 -7.30 1.73 -40.79
C SER A 27 -7.70 0.66 -41.82
N SER A 28 -8.05 1.05 -43.04
CA SER A 28 -8.43 0.08 -44.12
C SER A 28 -7.22 -0.60 -44.77
N THR A 29 -6.03 0.01 -44.75
CA THR A 29 -4.80 -0.59 -45.26
C THR A 29 -4.12 -1.55 -44.26
N ALA A 30 -4.42 -1.45 -42.98
CA ALA A 30 -3.88 -2.35 -41.96
C ALA A 30 -4.48 -3.76 -41.98
N LEU A 31 -5.71 -3.92 -42.50
CA LEU A 31 -6.37 -5.24 -42.61
C LEU A 31 -5.82 -6.09 -43.74
N ALA A 32 -5.29 -5.49 -44.82
CA ALA A 32 -4.67 -6.22 -45.92
C ALA A 32 -3.24 -6.70 -45.62
N ALA A 33 -2.51 -5.99 -44.73
CA ALA A 33 -1.17 -6.39 -44.32
C ALA A 33 -1.16 -7.49 -43.25
N GLY A 34 -2.25 -7.68 -42.51
CA GLY A 34 -2.37 -8.69 -41.45
C GLY A 34 -2.41 -10.14 -41.98
N ALA A 35 -2.83 -10.35 -43.25
CA ALA A 35 -2.92 -11.69 -43.84
C ALA A 35 -1.57 -12.26 -44.29
N ILE A 36 -0.57 -11.41 -44.54
CA ILE A 36 0.77 -11.84 -45.02
C ILE A 36 1.73 -12.09 -43.83
N ALA A 37 1.48 -11.47 -42.68
CA ALA A 37 2.33 -11.65 -41.49
C ALA A 37 2.15 -13.00 -40.78
N ALA A 38 1.08 -13.75 -41.12
CA ALA A 38 0.81 -15.06 -40.48
C ALA A 38 1.74 -16.19 -40.98
N THR A 39 2.53 -15.97 -42.04
CA THR A 39 3.42 -16.98 -42.63
C THR A 39 4.90 -16.74 -42.37
N THR A 40 5.28 -15.56 -41.90
CA THR A 40 6.64 -15.29 -41.43
C THR A 40 6.62 -15.37 -39.90
N GLY A 41 7.25 -16.44 -39.36
CA GLY A 41 7.30 -16.69 -37.90
C GLY A 41 7.70 -15.46 -37.11
N VAL A 42 6.71 -14.69 -36.67
CA VAL A 42 6.89 -13.66 -35.69
C VAL A 42 7.32 -14.40 -34.42
N LYS A 43 8.61 -14.34 -34.08
CA LYS A 43 9.08 -14.78 -32.79
C LYS A 43 8.22 -14.04 -31.75
N SER A 44 7.35 -14.80 -31.06
CA SER A 44 6.64 -14.31 -29.91
C SER A 44 7.66 -13.62 -29.02
N ALA A 45 7.47 -12.32 -28.78
CA ALA A 45 8.28 -11.62 -27.82
C ALA A 45 8.18 -12.42 -26.52
N ALA A 46 9.29 -13.01 -26.10
CA ALA A 46 9.36 -13.72 -24.84
C ALA A 46 8.79 -12.78 -23.79
N ALA A 47 7.78 -13.22 -23.07
CA ALA A 47 7.25 -12.49 -21.94
C ALA A 47 8.45 -12.20 -21.03
N SER A 48 8.78 -10.91 -20.85
CA SER A 48 9.82 -10.51 -19.92
C SER A 48 9.52 -11.17 -18.59
N GLU A 49 10.51 -11.81 -17.99
CA GLU A 49 10.39 -12.35 -16.64
C GLU A 49 9.80 -11.26 -15.74
N PRO A 50 8.87 -11.60 -14.83
CA PRO A 50 8.26 -10.60 -13.96
C PRO A 50 9.36 -9.88 -13.20
N GLU A 51 9.46 -8.56 -13.36
CA GLU A 51 10.45 -7.75 -12.65
C GLU A 51 10.33 -8.04 -11.16
N SER A 52 11.41 -8.57 -10.58
CA SER A 52 11.49 -8.84 -9.15
C SER A 52 11.77 -7.53 -8.42
N TYR A 53 10.78 -7.03 -7.71
CA TYR A 53 10.94 -5.84 -6.88
C TYR A 53 11.50 -6.23 -5.51
N PRO A 54 12.51 -5.51 -4.97
CA PRO A 54 13.06 -5.81 -3.65
C PRO A 54 11.98 -5.64 -2.57
N GLU A 55 11.90 -6.60 -1.66
CA GLU A 55 10.95 -6.57 -0.56
C GLU A 55 11.22 -5.42 0.41
N SER A 56 10.18 -4.86 1.02
CA SER A 56 10.32 -3.87 2.09
C SER A 56 10.93 -4.52 3.33
N LYS A 57 11.82 -3.80 4.01
CA LYS A 57 12.39 -4.24 5.30
C LYS A 57 11.49 -3.90 6.49
N GLY A 58 10.25 -3.47 6.24
CA GLY A 58 9.33 -3.14 7.32
C GLY A 58 7.86 -3.18 6.89
N TYR A 59 7.04 -3.70 7.80
CA TYR A 59 5.60 -3.87 7.63
C TYR A 59 4.87 -3.54 8.92
N LEU A 60 3.61 -3.10 8.80
CA LEU A 60 2.71 -2.90 9.93
C LEU A 60 1.70 -4.03 9.95
N VAL A 61 1.70 -4.80 11.02
CA VAL A 61 0.69 -5.81 11.31
C VAL A 61 -0.23 -5.31 12.43
N TYR A 62 -1.43 -5.86 12.54
CA TYR A 62 -2.42 -5.39 13.51
C TYR A 62 -3.29 -6.52 14.05
N ASP A 63 -3.89 -6.29 15.20
CA ASP A 63 -4.95 -7.13 15.79
C ASP A 63 -6.24 -6.30 15.86
N SER A 64 -7.19 -6.61 14.97
CA SER A 64 -8.48 -5.91 14.90
C SER A 64 -9.31 -6.10 16.19
N LYS A 65 -9.11 -7.21 16.91
CA LYS A 65 -9.80 -7.51 18.17
C LYS A 65 -9.26 -6.73 19.38
N LYS A 66 -8.08 -6.10 19.24
CA LYS A 66 -7.53 -5.15 20.23
C LYS A 66 -7.93 -3.71 19.93
N CYS A 67 -8.26 -3.41 18.68
CA CYS A 67 -8.60 -2.07 18.26
C CYS A 67 -9.94 -1.63 18.86
N ILE A 68 -9.97 -0.45 19.47
CA ILE A 68 -11.18 0.17 20.05
C ILE A 68 -11.72 1.32 19.17
N GLY A 69 -11.16 1.54 17.98
CA GLY A 69 -11.60 2.60 17.08
C GLY A 69 -11.28 4.03 17.55
N CYS A 70 -10.38 4.23 18.50
CA CYS A 70 -10.10 5.54 19.09
C CYS A 70 -9.42 6.56 18.15
N THR A 71 -9.02 6.16 16.94
CA THR A 71 -8.37 6.98 15.90
C THR A 71 -7.07 7.68 16.31
N THR A 72 -6.51 7.44 17.50
CA THR A 72 -5.25 8.05 17.98
C THR A 72 -4.11 7.82 16.99
N CYS A 73 -4.00 6.64 16.39
CA CYS A 73 -2.99 6.33 15.36
C CYS A 73 -3.13 7.21 14.11
N MET A 74 -4.36 7.59 13.73
CA MET A 74 -4.61 8.50 12.61
C MET A 74 -4.20 9.92 12.95
N LEU A 75 -4.58 10.41 14.14
CA LEU A 75 -4.21 11.75 14.62
C LEU A 75 -2.69 11.89 14.76
N SER A 76 -2.03 10.91 15.37
CA SER A 76 -0.56 10.90 15.48
C SER A 76 0.11 10.89 14.10
N CYS A 77 -0.40 10.07 13.16
CA CYS A 77 0.13 10.01 11.80
C CYS A 77 0.05 11.36 11.09
N SER A 78 -1.11 12.05 11.13
CA SER A 78 -1.26 13.35 10.50
C SER A 78 -0.41 14.41 11.19
N MET A 79 -0.30 14.38 12.52
CA MET A 79 0.51 15.32 13.29
C MET A 79 2.00 15.24 12.91
N VAL A 80 2.59 14.04 12.86
CA VAL A 80 4.03 13.90 12.59
C VAL A 80 4.40 14.21 11.13
N HIS A 81 3.45 14.03 10.19
CA HIS A 81 3.67 14.28 8.76
C HIS A 81 3.34 15.71 8.33
N TYR A 82 2.31 16.32 8.92
CA TYR A 82 1.74 17.59 8.45
C TYR A 82 1.68 18.68 9.53
N GLY A 83 1.96 18.35 10.79
CA GLY A 83 1.87 19.29 11.91
C GLY A 83 0.44 19.63 12.34
N GLU A 84 -0.55 18.90 11.83
CA GLU A 84 -1.98 19.12 12.13
C GLU A 84 -2.72 17.82 12.42
N GLN A 85 -3.75 17.90 13.24
CA GLN A 85 -4.61 16.77 13.57
C GLN A 85 -5.76 16.68 12.57
N ASN A 86 -5.55 15.94 11.49
CA ASN A 86 -6.51 15.79 10.42
C ASN A 86 -6.63 14.33 9.99
N LEU A 87 -7.76 13.70 10.30
CA LEU A 87 -8.00 12.29 10.00
C LEU A 87 -7.93 12.00 8.49
N SER A 88 -8.32 12.96 7.65
CA SER A 88 -8.31 12.80 6.19
C SER A 88 -6.90 12.74 5.59
N LEU A 89 -5.89 13.28 6.30
CA LEU A 89 -4.49 13.26 5.88
C LEU A 89 -3.71 12.09 6.49
N ALA A 90 -4.32 11.33 7.38
CA ALA A 90 -3.66 10.20 8.01
C ALA A 90 -3.36 9.10 6.98
N ARG A 91 -2.09 8.64 6.96
CA ARG A 91 -1.60 7.59 6.04
C ARG A 91 -1.91 6.17 6.52
N ILE A 92 -2.52 6.03 7.70
CA ILE A 92 -3.18 4.83 8.22
C ILE A 92 -4.65 5.18 8.43
N GLN A 93 -5.55 4.24 8.14
CA GLN A 93 -6.99 4.46 8.24
C GLN A 93 -7.60 3.46 9.22
N ILE A 94 -8.51 3.93 10.06
CA ILE A 94 -9.43 3.09 10.85
C ILE A 94 -10.80 3.22 10.22
N ILE A 95 -11.38 2.09 9.83
CA ILE A 95 -12.67 2.02 9.16
C ILE A 95 -13.62 1.29 10.09
N GLN A 96 -14.79 1.85 10.30
CA GLN A 96 -15.86 1.23 11.05
C GLN A 96 -16.99 0.81 10.11
N ASP A 97 -17.38 -0.45 10.17
CA ASP A 97 -18.59 -0.95 9.55
C ASP A 97 -19.75 -0.83 10.55
N SER A 98 -20.68 0.09 10.28
CA SER A 98 -21.83 0.34 11.16
C SER A 98 -22.80 -0.84 11.25
N PHE A 99 -22.74 -1.77 10.32
CA PHE A 99 -23.55 -3.00 10.30
C PHE A 99 -22.75 -4.23 10.74
N GLY A 100 -21.44 -4.07 10.88
CA GLY A 100 -20.53 -5.12 11.33
C GLY A 100 -20.76 -5.46 12.80
N LYS A 101 -20.33 -6.65 13.19
CA LYS A 101 -20.30 -7.10 14.58
C LYS A 101 -18.88 -7.44 14.98
N PHE A 102 -18.52 -7.13 16.23
CA PHE A 102 -17.23 -7.54 16.77
C PHE A 102 -16.95 -9.03 16.46
N PRO A 103 -15.76 -9.37 16.01
CA PRO A 103 -14.54 -8.54 15.88
C PRO A 103 -14.32 -7.94 14.48
N ASN A 104 -15.33 -7.92 13.62
CA ASN A 104 -15.20 -7.53 12.21
C ASN A 104 -15.80 -6.14 11.91
N ASP A 105 -16.25 -5.43 12.97
CA ASP A 105 -16.79 -4.08 12.90
C ASP A 105 -15.74 -2.99 12.69
N LEU A 106 -14.47 -3.30 13.01
CA LEU A 106 -13.33 -2.39 12.83
C LEU A 106 -12.26 -2.99 11.92
N GLN A 107 -11.78 -2.21 10.99
CA GLN A 107 -10.65 -2.55 10.14
C GLN A 107 -9.53 -1.51 10.30
N ILE A 108 -8.32 -1.97 10.61
CA ILE A 108 -7.10 -1.16 10.56
C ILE A 108 -6.51 -1.31 9.16
N ALA A 109 -6.25 -0.19 8.50
CA ALA A 109 -5.86 -0.17 7.10
C ALA A 109 -4.52 0.56 6.85
N PRO A 110 -3.39 0.01 7.32
CA PRO A 110 -2.06 0.50 6.95
C PRO A 110 -1.70 0.11 5.52
N CYS A 111 -0.73 0.81 4.92
CA CYS A 111 -0.16 0.37 3.65
C CYS A 111 0.57 -0.97 3.83
N ARG A 112 0.28 -1.93 2.95
CA ARG A 112 0.84 -3.29 3.03
C ARG A 112 2.25 -3.43 2.46
N GLN A 113 2.88 -2.34 1.98
CA GLN A 113 4.22 -2.39 1.40
C GLN A 113 4.39 -3.55 0.40
N CYS A 114 3.44 -3.72 -0.52
CA CYS A 114 3.28 -4.88 -1.40
C CYS A 114 4.59 -5.31 -2.06
N VAL A 115 4.84 -6.61 -2.17
CA VAL A 115 6.01 -7.18 -2.86
C VAL A 115 6.00 -6.71 -4.31
N THR A 116 4.88 -6.91 -5.02
CA THR A 116 4.65 -6.30 -6.34
C THR A 116 3.77 -5.07 -6.17
N PRO A 117 4.32 -3.84 -6.21
CA PRO A 117 3.60 -2.63 -5.85
C PRO A 117 2.86 -1.99 -7.05
N PRO A 118 1.56 -2.24 -7.29
CA PRO A 118 0.86 -1.72 -8.47
C PRO A 118 0.82 -0.18 -8.51
N CYS A 119 0.82 0.47 -7.34
CA CYS A 119 0.86 1.92 -7.26
C CYS A 119 2.19 2.53 -7.77
N VAL A 120 3.31 1.80 -7.65
CA VAL A 120 4.62 2.20 -8.19
C VAL A 120 4.67 1.91 -9.68
N ILE A 121 4.33 0.69 -10.08
CA ILE A 121 4.38 0.21 -11.47
C ILE A 121 3.55 1.10 -12.40
N ASN A 122 2.40 1.57 -11.93
CA ASN A 122 1.46 2.34 -12.75
C ASN A 122 1.58 3.87 -12.55
N CYS A 123 2.61 4.35 -11.86
CA CYS A 123 2.82 5.80 -11.72
C CYS A 123 3.44 6.38 -13.00
N PRO A 124 2.73 7.26 -13.75
CA PRO A 124 3.20 7.71 -15.07
C PRO A 124 4.43 8.63 -15.00
N VAL A 125 4.67 9.25 -13.84
CA VAL A 125 5.78 10.20 -13.64
C VAL A 125 6.84 9.68 -12.68
N GLY A 126 6.70 8.43 -12.18
CA GLY A 126 7.66 7.86 -11.22
C GLY A 126 7.59 8.44 -9.81
N ALA A 127 6.66 9.36 -9.52
CA ALA A 127 6.50 9.94 -8.18
C ALA A 127 6.24 8.89 -7.08
N ALA A 128 5.54 7.79 -7.43
CA ALA A 128 5.49 6.61 -6.57
C ALA A 128 6.70 5.72 -6.88
N TYR A 129 7.51 5.42 -5.88
CA TYR A 129 8.79 4.74 -6.05
C TYR A 129 9.12 3.80 -4.88
N ILE A 130 10.17 3.01 -5.04
CA ILE A 130 10.76 2.18 -3.99
C ILE A 130 12.01 2.90 -3.47
N ASP A 131 12.00 3.23 -2.19
CA ASP A 131 13.10 3.89 -1.52
C ASP A 131 14.15 2.84 -1.07
N THR A 132 15.12 2.57 -1.91
CA THR A 132 16.16 1.57 -1.67
C THR A 132 17.10 1.97 -0.54
N GLU A 133 17.30 3.26 -0.31
CA GLU A 133 18.17 3.78 0.75
C GLU A 133 17.55 3.56 2.13
N ASN A 134 16.22 3.63 2.22
CA ASN A 134 15.47 3.47 3.47
C ASN A 134 14.75 2.12 3.55
N GLY A 135 15.41 1.04 3.11
CA GLY A 135 14.91 -0.32 3.29
C GLY A 135 13.76 -0.70 2.35
N ASN A 136 13.82 -0.26 1.13
CA ASN A 136 12.88 -0.60 0.05
C ASN A 136 11.42 -0.22 0.37
N VAL A 137 11.21 0.81 1.14
CA VAL A 137 9.86 1.28 1.48
C VAL A 137 9.19 1.91 0.25
N ARG A 138 7.93 1.53 -0.02
CA ARG A 138 7.15 2.10 -1.12
C ARG A 138 6.65 3.47 -0.70
N ARG A 139 7.10 4.53 -1.39
CA ARG A 139 6.80 5.93 -1.06
C ARG A 139 6.20 6.67 -2.23
N ILE A 140 5.69 7.86 -1.97
CA ILE A 140 5.29 8.83 -2.99
C ILE A 140 6.04 10.12 -2.69
N ASN A 141 6.73 10.65 -3.69
CA ASN A 141 7.27 12.01 -3.66
C ASN A 141 6.14 12.99 -4.01
N GLU A 142 5.70 13.76 -3.03
CA GLU A 142 4.58 14.71 -3.21
C GLU A 142 4.96 15.86 -4.16
N GLU A 143 6.25 16.23 -4.28
CA GLU A 143 6.73 17.30 -5.15
C GLU A 143 6.68 16.91 -6.64
N GLU A 144 6.93 15.64 -6.95
CA GLU A 144 6.87 15.10 -8.31
C GLU A 144 5.46 14.62 -8.69
N CYS A 145 4.54 14.55 -7.73
CA CYS A 145 3.20 14.02 -7.93
C CYS A 145 2.34 14.99 -8.75
N ILE A 146 1.88 14.56 -9.92
CA ILE A 146 0.98 15.35 -10.79
C ILE A 146 -0.51 15.22 -10.45
N GLY A 147 -0.87 14.51 -9.38
CA GLY A 147 -2.25 14.37 -8.93
C GLY A 147 -3.16 13.49 -9.80
N CYS A 148 -2.62 12.62 -10.64
CA CYS A 148 -3.41 11.79 -11.55
C CYS A 148 -4.24 10.69 -10.87
N GLN A 149 -4.07 10.46 -9.57
CA GLN A 149 -4.77 9.49 -8.71
C GLN A 149 -4.65 8.01 -9.15
N LYS A 150 -3.79 7.71 -10.13
CA LYS A 150 -3.62 6.34 -10.63
C LYS A 150 -3.21 5.35 -9.53
N CYS A 151 -2.41 5.80 -8.56
CA CYS A 151 -2.00 4.99 -7.40
C CYS A 151 -3.16 4.61 -6.47
N LEU A 152 -4.26 5.40 -6.43
CA LEU A 152 -5.46 5.06 -5.69
C LEU A 152 -6.23 3.95 -6.41
N GLU A 153 -6.45 4.12 -7.73
CA GLU A 153 -7.17 3.15 -8.56
C GLU A 153 -6.48 1.79 -8.60
N MET A 154 -5.15 1.79 -8.72
CA MET A 154 -4.36 0.57 -8.85
C MET A 154 -4.09 -0.14 -7.54
N CYS A 155 -4.49 0.43 -6.39
CA CYS A 155 -4.33 -0.23 -5.11
C CYS A 155 -5.28 -1.43 -4.99
N PRO A 156 -4.77 -2.68 -4.82
CA PRO A 156 -5.63 -3.85 -4.76
C PRO A 156 -6.39 -3.99 -3.43
N GLN A 157 -6.06 -3.12 -2.47
CA GLN A 157 -6.66 -3.18 -1.14
C GLN A 157 -7.95 -2.35 -1.07
N GLN A 158 -8.93 -2.85 -0.33
CA GLN A 158 -10.17 -2.14 -0.03
C GLN A 158 -10.22 -1.80 1.47
N PRO A 159 -10.33 -0.50 1.81
CA PRO A 159 -10.13 0.67 0.95
C PRO A 159 -8.68 0.76 0.46
N HIS A 160 -8.45 1.57 -0.58
CA HIS A 160 -7.10 1.83 -1.08
C HIS A 160 -6.19 2.43 0.01
N ARG A 161 -4.88 2.11 -0.04
CA ARG A 161 -3.90 2.51 1.00
C ARG A 161 -3.13 3.78 0.65
N THR A 162 -3.49 4.46 -0.41
CA THR A 162 -3.04 5.80 -0.76
C THR A 162 -4.06 6.82 -0.30
N VAL A 163 -3.60 7.98 0.13
CA VAL A 163 -4.41 9.08 0.65
C VAL A 163 -4.32 10.23 -0.32
N TRP A 164 -5.46 10.83 -0.63
CA TRP A 164 -5.55 12.01 -1.48
C TRP A 164 -5.59 13.29 -0.64
N ASN A 165 -4.67 14.20 -0.91
CA ASN A 165 -4.68 15.53 -0.32
C ASN A 165 -5.36 16.53 -1.27
N HIS A 166 -6.59 16.90 -0.98
CA HIS A 166 -7.37 17.82 -1.81
C HIS A 166 -6.78 19.23 -1.87
N ILE A 167 -6.08 19.66 -0.83
CA ILE A 167 -5.50 21.01 -0.75
C ILE A 167 -4.26 21.10 -1.64
N LYS A 168 -3.38 20.10 -1.54
CA LYS A 168 -2.15 20.04 -2.33
C LYS A 168 -2.36 19.48 -3.74
N GLY A 169 -3.46 18.79 -4.00
CA GLY A 169 -3.68 18.06 -5.25
C GLY A 169 -2.70 16.92 -5.48
N THR A 170 -2.21 16.28 -4.41
CA THR A 170 -1.21 15.22 -4.46
C THR A 170 -1.66 13.99 -3.70
N SER A 171 -1.07 12.84 -4.03
CA SER A 171 -1.28 11.60 -3.29
C SER A 171 -0.14 11.35 -2.31
N SER A 172 -0.47 10.76 -1.17
CA SER A 172 0.50 10.28 -0.19
C SER A 172 0.16 8.86 0.25
N LYS A 173 1.05 8.21 0.97
CA LYS A 173 0.84 6.87 1.55
C LYS A 173 1.77 6.65 2.73
N CYS A 174 1.51 5.61 3.53
CA CYS A 174 2.38 5.23 4.63
C CYS A 174 3.81 4.95 4.10
N ASP A 175 4.77 5.67 4.65
CA ASP A 175 6.20 5.59 4.39
C ASP A 175 6.97 5.06 5.60
N LEU A 176 6.29 4.43 6.56
CA LEU A 176 6.85 3.97 7.83
C LEU A 176 7.50 5.11 8.65
N CYS A 177 6.94 6.32 8.54
CA CYS A 177 7.43 7.53 9.21
C CYS A 177 8.84 7.97 8.81
N ILE A 178 9.31 7.68 7.59
CA ILE A 178 10.62 8.15 7.10
C ILE A 178 10.63 9.68 6.95
N ASN A 179 9.54 10.26 6.41
CA ASN A 179 9.41 11.71 6.26
C ASN A 179 8.40 12.26 7.28
N THR A 180 8.91 12.64 8.46
CA THR A 180 8.12 13.15 9.58
C THR A 180 8.73 14.45 10.11
N PRO A 181 8.54 15.59 9.39
CA PRO A 181 9.17 16.87 9.73
C PRO A 181 8.73 17.44 11.09
N TYR A 182 7.61 16.98 11.64
CA TYR A 182 7.06 17.43 12.94
C TYR A 182 7.28 16.41 14.05
N TRP A 183 8.22 15.50 13.89
CA TRP A 183 8.55 14.49 14.89
C TRP A 183 10.06 14.39 15.11
N ASN A 184 10.49 14.35 16.38
CA ASN A 184 11.90 14.32 16.74
C ASN A 184 12.50 12.90 16.72
N GLU A 185 11.70 11.87 16.52
CA GLU A 185 12.14 10.49 16.46
C GLU A 185 12.47 10.07 15.03
N LYS A 186 13.45 9.18 14.89
CA LYS A 186 13.78 8.61 13.60
C LYS A 186 12.76 7.52 13.23
N GLY A 187 12.14 7.65 12.07
CA GLY A 187 11.26 6.65 11.50
C GLY A 187 11.95 5.66 10.57
N GLY A 188 11.16 4.95 9.77
CA GLY A 188 11.63 3.94 8.83
C GLY A 188 11.80 2.56 9.46
N PRO A 189 12.28 1.57 8.68
CA PRO A 189 12.48 0.19 9.16
C PRO A 189 13.45 0.04 10.32
N GLY A 190 14.38 0.99 10.50
CA GLY A 190 15.32 1.02 11.61
C GLY A 190 14.93 1.98 12.73
N GLY A 191 13.70 2.47 12.75
CA GLY A 191 13.23 3.47 13.69
C GLY A 191 11.84 3.18 14.23
N LYS A 192 11.17 4.21 14.75
CA LYS A 192 9.84 4.12 15.35
C LYS A 192 8.75 4.49 14.35
N GLN A 193 7.52 4.08 14.62
CA GLN A 193 6.34 4.46 13.86
C GLN A 193 5.32 5.10 14.78
N ALA A 194 4.94 6.34 14.50
CA ALA A 194 4.07 7.14 15.37
C ALA A 194 2.73 6.43 15.71
N CYS A 195 2.15 5.72 14.74
CA CYS A 195 0.92 4.96 14.96
C CYS A 195 1.09 3.74 15.88
N VAL A 196 2.28 3.14 15.93
CA VAL A 196 2.62 2.04 16.85
C VAL A 196 2.81 2.59 18.25
N GLU A 197 3.67 3.62 18.40
CA GLU A 197 4.00 4.23 19.68
C GLU A 197 2.77 4.86 20.36
N SER A 198 1.86 5.44 19.59
CA SER A 198 0.69 6.12 20.13
C SER A 198 -0.51 5.22 20.38
N CYS A 199 -0.47 3.95 19.99
CA CYS A 199 -1.61 3.05 20.12
C CYS A 199 -1.80 2.61 21.59
N PRO A 200 -2.86 3.07 22.30
CA PRO A 200 -3.04 2.74 23.72
C PRO A 200 -3.35 1.26 23.95
N MET A 201 -3.88 0.59 22.92
CA MET A 201 -4.23 -0.83 22.97
C MET A 201 -3.13 -1.74 22.42
N GLN A 202 -2.03 -1.17 21.94
CA GLN A 202 -0.96 -1.93 21.28
C GLN A 202 -1.52 -2.88 20.19
N ALA A 203 -2.51 -2.38 19.47
CA ALA A 203 -3.18 -3.13 18.40
C ALA A 203 -2.40 -3.15 17.08
N ILE A 204 -1.33 -2.35 16.99
CA ILE A 204 -0.48 -2.25 15.80
C ILE A 204 0.95 -2.59 16.21
N LYS A 205 1.65 -3.39 15.39
CA LYS A 205 3.04 -3.78 15.60
C LYS A 205 3.83 -3.60 14.30
N PHE A 206 5.07 -3.17 14.43
CA PHE A 206 6.04 -3.18 13.35
C PHE A 206 6.75 -4.53 13.28
N VAL A 207 6.92 -5.07 12.06
CA VAL A 207 7.64 -6.31 11.80
C VAL A 207 8.58 -6.14 10.60
N THR A 208 9.69 -6.87 10.59
CA THR A 208 10.68 -6.84 9.52
C THR A 208 10.46 -7.92 8.45
N GLU A 209 9.80 -9.00 8.83
CA GLU A 209 9.45 -10.08 7.91
C GLU A 209 8.19 -9.73 7.12
N ALA A 210 8.19 -10.08 5.84
CA ALA A 210 7.03 -9.84 4.99
C ALA A 210 5.86 -10.73 5.45
N PRO A 211 4.72 -10.13 5.88
CA PRO A 211 3.52 -10.90 6.18
C PRO A 211 2.97 -11.56 4.90
N ASP A 212 2.11 -12.57 5.06
CA ASP A 212 1.37 -13.11 3.92
C ASP A 212 0.59 -11.98 3.21
N GLN A 213 0.85 -11.82 1.91
CA GLN A 213 0.25 -10.74 1.09
C GLN A 213 -1.20 -11.04 0.71
N LYS A 214 -1.69 -12.24 1.00
CA LYS A 214 -3.07 -12.66 0.69
C LYS A 214 -4.04 -12.01 1.67
N GLU A 215 -4.99 -11.26 1.14
CA GLU A 215 -6.11 -10.62 1.84
C GLU A 215 -5.76 -10.00 3.21
N THR A 216 -6.51 -10.40 4.24
CA THR A 216 -6.38 -9.84 5.60
C THR A 216 -5.54 -10.70 6.54
N GLU A 217 -5.38 -11.99 6.26
CA GLU A 217 -4.84 -12.97 7.20
C GLU A 217 -3.40 -12.69 7.60
N GLY A 218 -2.54 -12.30 6.64
CA GLY A 218 -1.14 -12.04 6.93
C GLY A 218 -0.88 -10.76 7.73
N TYR A 219 -1.82 -9.83 7.73
CA TYR A 219 -1.69 -8.54 8.42
C TYR A 219 -2.56 -8.42 9.67
N ASN A 220 -3.67 -9.15 9.74
CA ASN A 220 -4.52 -9.22 10.92
C ASN A 220 -4.06 -10.40 11.78
N VAL A 221 -3.21 -10.13 12.74
CA VAL A 221 -2.54 -11.14 13.57
C VAL A 221 -2.98 -11.03 15.02
N ASN A 222 -2.74 -12.09 15.81
CA ASN A 222 -3.03 -12.08 17.23
C ASN A 222 -1.85 -11.49 18.02
N LEU A 223 -1.95 -10.23 18.41
CA LEU A 223 -0.93 -9.52 19.21
C LEU A 223 -1.19 -9.57 20.72
N ARG A 224 -2.21 -10.29 21.17
CA ARG A 224 -2.56 -10.33 22.60
C ARG A 224 -1.50 -10.99 23.46
N ASN A 225 -0.80 -11.97 22.92
CA ASN A 225 0.28 -12.64 23.62
C ASN A 225 1.48 -11.73 23.88
N ASP A 226 1.74 -10.75 23.01
CA ASP A 226 2.84 -9.80 23.19
C ASP A 226 2.71 -9.00 24.49
N HIS A 227 1.48 -8.71 24.93
CA HIS A 227 1.22 -8.02 26.17
C HIS A 227 1.68 -8.85 27.39
N TYR A 228 1.40 -10.13 27.40
CA TYR A 228 1.81 -11.04 28.48
C TYR A 228 3.31 -11.26 28.51
N LEU A 229 3.98 -11.25 27.36
CA LEU A 229 5.45 -11.28 27.26
C LEU A 229 6.07 -10.05 27.89
N ASN A 230 5.57 -8.85 27.52
CA ASN A 230 6.08 -7.58 28.05
C ASN A 230 5.91 -7.48 29.57
N LEU A 231 4.89 -8.16 30.12
CA LEU A 231 4.67 -8.26 31.56
C LEU A 231 5.46 -9.41 32.22
N GLY A 232 6.22 -10.21 31.44
CA GLY A 232 6.96 -11.36 31.96
C GLY A 232 6.07 -12.52 32.44
N LEU A 233 4.81 -12.55 32.04
CA LEU A 233 3.85 -13.58 32.46
C LEU A 233 3.90 -14.86 31.59
N VAL A 234 4.50 -14.76 30.40
CA VAL A 234 4.68 -15.87 29.46
C VAL A 234 6.09 -15.79 28.88
N ASP A 235 6.77 -16.92 28.77
CA ASP A 235 8.06 -16.97 28.10
C ASP A 235 7.91 -17.05 26.57
N ASP A 236 8.95 -16.62 25.85
CA ASP A 236 8.97 -16.55 24.38
C ASP A 236 8.84 -17.94 23.74
N SER A 237 9.24 -19.01 24.46
CA SER A 237 9.20 -20.40 23.94
C SER A 237 7.78 -20.92 23.76
N ARG A 238 6.80 -20.32 24.39
CA ARG A 238 5.37 -20.70 24.32
C ARG A 238 4.57 -19.96 23.26
N ILE A 239 5.19 -19.00 22.57
CA ILE A 239 4.51 -18.24 21.53
C ILE A 239 4.48 -19.08 20.26
N ILE A 240 3.28 -19.40 19.83
CA ILE A 240 3.05 -20.02 18.53
C ILE A 240 3.21 -18.93 17.47
N PRO A 241 4.11 -19.10 16.48
CA PRO A 241 4.26 -18.14 15.40
C PRO A 241 2.91 -17.81 14.74
N PRO A 242 2.71 -16.57 14.27
CA PRO A 242 1.44 -16.13 13.65
C PRO A 242 0.92 -17.09 12.57
N LYS A 243 1.82 -17.69 11.78
CA LYS A 243 1.49 -18.71 10.75
C LYS A 243 0.87 -19.99 11.31
N MET A 244 1.16 -20.33 12.57
CA MET A 244 0.61 -21.53 13.21
C MET A 244 -0.63 -21.25 14.06
N GLN A 245 -0.88 -20.00 14.45
CA GLN A 245 -2.03 -19.65 15.28
C GLN A 245 -3.36 -19.87 14.55
N ASN A 246 -3.37 -19.75 13.23
CA ASN A 246 -4.57 -20.02 12.42
C ASN A 246 -4.84 -21.50 12.18
N GLN A 247 -3.90 -22.39 12.53
CA GLN A 247 -4.03 -23.83 12.28
C GLN A 247 -4.46 -24.66 13.52
N ARG A 248 -4.49 -24.07 14.70
CA ARG A 248 -4.96 -24.78 15.90
C ARG A 248 -6.28 -24.18 16.38
N PRO A 249 -7.35 -24.99 16.48
CA PRO A 249 -8.51 -24.56 17.25
C PRO A 249 -8.05 -24.31 18.68
N MET A 250 -8.22 -23.08 19.17
CA MET A 250 -7.99 -22.75 20.57
C MET A 250 -8.86 -23.67 21.43
N PHE A 251 -8.18 -24.54 22.21
CA PHE A 251 -8.75 -25.44 23.19
C PHE A 251 -9.90 -26.33 22.66
N GLY A 252 -9.64 -27.63 22.74
CA GLY A 252 -10.57 -28.70 22.39
C GLY A 252 -11.89 -28.63 23.14
N LEU A 253 -12.74 -27.72 22.74
CA LEU A 253 -14.15 -27.90 22.91
C LEU A 253 -14.56 -28.93 21.89
N PRO A 254 -15.13 -30.07 22.31
CA PRO A 254 -15.59 -31.09 21.40
C PRO A 254 -16.59 -30.43 20.45
N GLN A 255 -16.31 -30.54 19.16
CA GLN A 255 -17.31 -30.17 18.16
C GLN A 255 -18.56 -30.97 18.48
N ARG A 256 -19.61 -30.29 18.88
CA ARG A 256 -20.94 -30.93 18.95
C ARG A 256 -21.27 -31.38 17.54
N GLN A 257 -21.01 -32.65 17.27
CA GLN A 257 -21.57 -33.32 16.11
C GLN A 257 -23.11 -33.16 16.26
N GLY A 258 -23.67 -32.39 15.36
CA GLY A 258 -25.12 -32.23 15.26
C GLY A 258 -25.72 -33.59 14.96
N GLN A 259 -26.25 -34.23 15.98
CA GLN A 259 -27.18 -35.34 15.81
C GLN A 259 -28.41 -34.76 15.11
N ARG A 260 -28.48 -35.02 13.81
CA ARG A 260 -29.77 -34.97 13.10
C ARG A 260 -30.65 -36.05 13.64
N ASN A 261 -31.50 -35.74 14.59
CA ASN A 261 -32.65 -36.57 14.87
C ASN A 261 -33.60 -36.50 13.66
N ARG A 262 -33.57 -37.56 12.87
CA ARG A 262 -34.75 -37.91 12.08
C ARG A 262 -35.85 -38.28 13.10
N ARG A 263 -36.93 -37.57 13.06
CA ARG A 263 -38.19 -38.08 13.56
C ARG A 263 -39.02 -38.38 12.33
N ASP A 264 -39.48 -39.59 12.32
CA ASP A 264 -40.47 -40.18 11.44
C ASP A 264 -41.79 -39.38 11.45
#